data_259e46c4f8cb43e1cee5ed909a397cea
#
_entry.id   259e46c4f8cb43e1cee5ed909a397cea
#
_cell.length_a   1.000
_cell.length_b   1.000
_cell.length_c   1.000
_cell.angle_alpha   90.00
_cell.angle_beta   90.00
_cell.angle_gamma   90.00
#
_symmetry.space_group_name_H-M   'P 1'
#
loop_
_entity.id
_entity.type
_entity.pdbx_description
1 polymer ?
#
loop_
_entity_poly.entity_id
_entity_poly.type
_entity_poly.pdbx_seq_one_letter_code
_entity_poly.pdbx_strand_id
1 'polypeptide(L)' 'MNMTSVVSDNVRAVGYEYRTQVLRVSFRSGGTYDYYGVPAHLYEVMLLPHPWRRVGRQIRAHRYQRVAA' A
#
# COMPACT_ATOMS: atom_id res chain seq x y z
N MET A 1 2.81 0.76 -12.92
CA MET A 1 3.16 0.22 -11.59
C MET A 1 2.63 -1.20 -11.48
N ASN A 2 3.51 -2.15 -11.23
CA ASN A 2 3.10 -3.53 -11.07
C ASN A 2 2.59 -3.78 -9.66
N MET A 3 1.46 -4.48 -9.55
CA MET A 3 0.87 -4.82 -8.26
C MET A 3 1.22 -6.24 -7.90
N THR A 4 1.57 -6.45 -6.63
CA THR A 4 1.90 -7.77 -6.08
C THR A 4 0.83 -8.16 -5.07
N SER A 5 0.25 -9.35 -5.23
CA SER A 5 -0.74 -9.86 -4.28
C SER A 5 -0.09 -10.17 -2.95
N VAL A 6 -0.81 -9.89 -1.87
CA VAL A 6 -0.32 -10.12 -0.52
C VAL A 6 -1.31 -10.96 0.28
N VAL A 7 -0.84 -11.59 1.34
CA VAL A 7 -1.69 -12.36 2.26
C VAL A 7 -2.21 -11.42 3.33
N SER A 8 -3.50 -11.09 3.26
CA SER A 8 -4.10 -10.12 4.18
C SER A 8 -5.62 -10.25 4.17
N ASP A 9 -6.25 -9.88 5.31
CA ASP A 9 -7.70 -9.83 5.41
C ASP A 9 -8.28 -8.60 4.72
N ASN A 10 -7.52 -7.51 4.63
CA ASN A 10 -8.00 -6.24 4.10
C ASN A 10 -7.27 -5.75 2.85
N VAL A 11 -6.03 -6.14 2.63
CA VAL A 11 -5.25 -5.70 1.47
C VAL A 11 -5.21 -6.81 0.43
N ARG A 12 -5.53 -6.46 -0.82
CA ARG A 12 -5.48 -7.40 -1.93
C ARG A 12 -4.10 -7.43 -2.57
N ALA A 13 -3.56 -6.25 -2.86
CA ALA A 13 -2.30 -6.13 -3.59
C ALA A 13 -1.66 -4.79 -3.30
N VAL A 14 -0.35 -4.71 -3.50
CA VAL A 14 0.42 -3.48 -3.31
C VAL A 14 1.38 -3.29 -4.47
N GLY A 15 1.69 -2.03 -4.77
CA GLY A 15 2.70 -1.65 -5.74
C GLY A 15 3.44 -0.43 -5.25
N TYR A 16 4.63 -0.19 -5.81
CA TYR A 16 5.46 0.90 -5.32
C TYR A 16 6.26 1.51 -6.48
N GLU A 17 6.35 2.83 -6.47
CA GLU A 17 7.19 3.58 -7.41
C GLU A 17 8.37 4.17 -6.63
N TYR A 18 9.56 3.59 -6.84
CA TYR A 18 10.75 3.96 -6.06
C TYR A 18 11.21 5.40 -6.31
N ARG A 19 11.01 5.91 -7.53
CA ARG A 19 11.47 7.25 -7.88
C ARG A 19 10.67 8.33 -7.16
N THR A 20 9.37 8.12 -7.01
CA THR A 20 8.46 9.12 -6.47
C THR A 20 7.98 8.78 -5.07
N GLN A 21 8.34 7.61 -4.57
CA GLN A 21 7.92 7.11 -3.25
C GLN A 21 6.40 7.03 -3.12
N VAL A 22 5.73 6.61 -4.18
CA VAL A 22 4.29 6.40 -4.15
C VAL A 22 4.01 4.93 -3.90
N LEU A 23 3.26 4.65 -2.83
CA LEU A 23 2.78 3.31 -2.50
C LEU A 23 1.33 3.20 -2.92
N ARG A 24 1.02 2.22 -3.77
CA ARG A 24 -0.36 1.94 -4.18
C ARG A 24 -0.88 0.72 -3.43
N VAL A 25 -2.04 0.87 -2.80
CA VAL A 25 -2.67 -0.21 -2.04
C VAL A 25 -4.06 -0.44 -2.59
N SER A 26 -4.34 -1.69 -2.99
CA SER A 26 -5.67 -2.12 -3.40
C SER A 26 -6.29 -2.91 -2.25
N PHE A 27 -7.48 -2.49 -1.81
CA PHE A 27 -8.16 -3.11 -0.67
C PHE A 27 -9.20 -4.13 -1.13
N ARG A 28 -9.40 -5.18 -0.33
CA ARG A 28 -10.39 -6.22 -0.64
C ARG A 28 -11.81 -5.69 -0.60
N SER A 29 -12.07 -4.69 0.24
CA SER A 29 -13.38 -4.05 0.32
C SER A 29 -13.71 -3.18 -0.88
N GLY A 30 -12.76 -3.00 -1.78
CA GLY A 30 -12.85 -2.12 -2.93
C GLY A 30 -12.05 -0.85 -2.70
N GLY A 31 -11.68 -0.20 -3.80
CA GLY A 31 -10.89 1.01 -3.74
C GLY A 31 -9.41 0.75 -3.80
N THR A 32 -8.73 1.63 -4.53
CA THR A 32 -7.27 1.64 -4.66
C THR A 32 -6.80 3.03 -4.34
N TYR A 33 -5.78 3.12 -3.49
CA TYR A 33 -5.28 4.41 -3.00
C TYR A 33 -3.78 4.52 -3.24
N ASP A 34 -3.34 5.73 -3.60
CA ASP A 34 -1.92 6.07 -3.64
C ASP A 34 -1.57 6.87 -2.41
N TYR A 35 -0.52 6.44 -1.72
CA TYR A 35 0.02 7.13 -0.54
C TYR A 35 1.37 7.73 -0.93
N TYR A 36 1.58 9.00 -0.61
CA TYR A 36 2.71 9.78 -1.10
C TYR A 36 3.81 9.92 -0.05
N GLY A 37 5.05 9.96 -0.52
CA GLY A 37 6.20 10.13 0.37
C GLY A 37 6.45 8.93 1.28
N VAL A 38 6.06 7.75 0.87
CA VAL A 38 6.22 6.53 1.67
C VAL A 38 7.63 5.98 1.46
N PRO A 39 8.43 5.83 2.53
CA PRO A 39 9.76 5.25 2.37
C PRO A 39 9.69 3.80 1.88
N ALA A 40 10.69 3.39 1.11
CA ALA A 40 10.72 2.06 0.51
C ALA A 40 10.63 0.93 1.55
N HIS A 41 11.18 1.13 2.75
CA HIS A 41 11.14 0.08 3.77
C HIS A 41 9.71 -0.25 4.20
N LEU A 42 8.80 0.71 4.16
CA LEU A 42 7.38 0.44 4.46
C LEU A 42 6.73 -0.41 3.37
N TYR A 43 7.08 -0.16 2.11
CA TYR A 43 6.62 -1.02 1.02
C TYR A 43 7.11 -2.45 1.22
N GLU A 44 8.37 -2.63 1.61
CA GLU A 44 8.92 -3.97 1.82
C GLU A 44 8.20 -4.71 2.93
N VAL A 45 7.81 -4.01 4.00
CA VAL A 45 6.99 -4.61 5.06
C VAL A 45 5.60 -4.97 4.53
N MET A 46 5.08 -4.18 3.58
CA MET A 46 3.77 -4.46 2.98
C MET A 46 3.75 -5.76 2.17
N LEU A 47 4.90 -6.31 1.81
CA LEU A 47 4.98 -7.60 1.11
C LEU A 47 4.92 -8.79 2.07
N LEU A 48 5.02 -8.56 3.38
CA LEU A 48 4.91 -9.61 4.39
C LEU A 48 3.44 -9.92 4.69
N PRO A 49 3.13 -11.11 5.27
CA PRO A 49 1.75 -11.44 5.60
C PRO A 49 1.13 -10.44 6.57
N HIS A 50 -0.14 -10.13 6.36
CA HIS A 50 -0.94 -9.21 7.19
C HIS A 50 -0.28 -7.84 7.33
N PRO A 51 0.03 -7.18 6.19
CA PRO A 51 0.83 -5.95 6.21
C PRO A 51 0.12 -4.79 6.90
N TRP A 52 -1.20 -4.72 6.78
CA TRP A 52 -1.95 -3.58 7.33
C TRP A 52 -1.89 -3.56 8.87
N ARG A 53 -1.81 -4.73 9.48
CA ARG A 53 -1.61 -4.83 10.93
C ARG A 53 -0.23 -4.34 11.35
N ARG A 54 0.76 -4.47 10.45
CA ARG A 54 2.15 -4.12 10.74
C ARG A 54 2.41 -2.63 10.58
N VAL A 55 1.99 -2.03 9.46
CA VAL A 55 2.38 -0.66 9.12
C VAL A 55 1.21 0.20 8.62
N GLY A 56 -0.02 -0.29 8.69
CA GLY A 56 -1.17 0.45 8.19
C GLY A 56 -1.31 1.83 8.81
N ARG A 57 -1.06 1.95 10.13
CA ARG A 57 -1.14 3.25 10.81
C ARG A 57 -0.10 4.21 10.28
N GLN A 58 1.13 3.75 10.05
CA GLN A 58 2.19 4.60 9.53
C GLN A 58 1.87 5.07 8.11
N ILE A 59 1.37 4.15 7.28
CA ILE A 59 1.03 4.48 5.89
C ILE A 59 -0.12 5.47 5.85
N ARG A 60 -1.16 5.30 6.68
CA ARG A 60 -2.31 6.20 6.69
C ARG A 60 -1.98 7.61 7.15
N ALA A 61 -0.84 7.81 7.79
CA ALA A 61 -0.39 9.14 8.17
C ALA A 61 0.13 9.95 6.98
N HIS A 62 0.40 9.32 5.85
CA HIS A 62 0.86 10.00 4.65
C HIS A 62 -0.31 10.58 3.86
N ARG A 63 -0.02 11.58 3.04
CA ARG A 63 -1.00 12.09 2.08
C ARG A 63 -1.42 10.96 1.16
N TYR A 64 -2.69 10.95 0.79
CA TYR A 64 -3.19 9.89 -0.08
C TYR A 64 -4.26 10.42 -1.01
N GLN A 65 -4.52 9.67 -2.07
CA GLN A 65 -5.57 9.95 -3.04
C GLN A 65 -6.17 8.62 -3.49
N ARG A 66 -7.48 8.56 -3.54
CA ARG A 66 -8.16 7.41 -4.13
C ARG A 66 -8.01 7.48 -5.63
N VAL A 67 -7.54 6.39 -6.26
CA VAL A 67 -7.27 6.36 -7.70
C VAL A 67 -8.18 5.41 -8.47
N ALA A 68 -8.88 4.50 -7.77
CA ALA A 68 -9.81 3.59 -8.41
C ALA A 68 -10.84 3.07 -7.41
N ALA A 69 -12.01 2.75 -7.91
CA ALA A 69 -13.07 2.17 -7.09
C ALA A 69 -12.80 0.71 -6.75
#